data_c2d09af7c76e05a06bcf08f50295c19a
#
_entry.id   c2d09af7c76e05a06bcf08f50295c19a
#
_cell.length_a   1.000
_cell.length_b   1.000
_cell.length_c   1.000
_cell.angle_alpha   90.00
_cell.angle_beta   90.00
_cell.angle_gamma   90.00
#
_symmetry.space_group_name_H-M   'P 1'
#
loop_
_entity.id
_entity.type
_entity.pdbx_description
1 polymer ?
#
loop_
_entity_poly.entity_id
_entity_poly.type
_entity_poly.pdbx_seq_one_letter_code
_entity_poly.pdbx_strand_id
1 'polypeptide(L)'
;MIKIGILGDIGSGKSYVAKQFGFPVFDADVEVAKIYKKNKTCFNRLKNKLPKYISSFPLKKNELRKAIIDNQSNLKTIIKIVHPIVRANMNNFFKKNKNKKIVVLDIPLLMENKINKKNYILVFVDAKKKE
;
A
#
# COMPACT_ATOMS: atom_id res chain seq x y z
N MET A 1 -6.97 20.12 -5.69
CA MET A 1 -7.33 18.87 -5.00
C MET A 1 -6.67 18.83 -3.64
N ILE A 2 -7.46 18.63 -2.61
CA ILE A 2 -6.94 18.42 -1.25
C ILE A 2 -6.74 16.92 -1.03
N LYS A 3 -5.57 16.56 -0.57
CA LYS A 3 -5.21 15.15 -0.31
C LYS A 3 -5.07 14.94 1.20
N ILE A 4 -5.92 14.07 1.75
CA ILE A 4 -5.87 13.71 3.17
C ILE A 4 -5.15 12.37 3.28
N GLY A 5 -4.01 12.37 3.95
CA GLY A 5 -3.26 11.14 4.22
C GLY A 5 -3.63 10.60 5.59
N ILE A 6 -4.07 9.36 5.65
CA ILE A 6 -4.38 8.66 6.90
C ILE A 6 -3.19 7.79 7.25
N LEU A 7 -2.63 8.04 8.42
CA LEU A 7 -1.49 7.29 8.93
C LEU A 7 -1.89 6.56 10.21
N GLY A 8 -1.25 5.45 10.46
CA GLY A 8 -1.49 4.69 11.67
C GLY A 8 -1.00 3.27 11.56
N ASP A 9 -0.93 2.58 12.68
CA ASP A 9 -0.48 1.21 12.74
C ASP A 9 -1.55 0.23 12.28
N ILE A 10 -1.12 -0.98 11.94
CA ILE A 10 -2.04 -2.07 11.64
C ILE A 10 -2.95 -2.30 12.85
N GLY A 11 -4.25 -2.41 12.61
CA GLY A 11 -5.22 -2.61 13.67
C GLY A 11 -5.63 -1.34 14.39
N SER A 12 -5.19 -0.17 13.94
CA SER A 12 -5.56 1.12 14.54
C SER A 12 -6.97 1.60 14.17
N GLY A 13 -7.63 0.94 13.21
CA GLY A 13 -8.90 1.42 12.67
C GLY A 13 -8.74 2.43 11.54
N LYS A 14 -7.55 2.51 10.98
CA LYS A 14 -7.19 3.48 9.94
C LYS A 14 -8.12 3.42 8.73
N SER A 15 -8.43 2.22 8.22
CA SER A 15 -9.32 2.05 7.07
C SER A 15 -10.75 2.48 7.37
N TYR A 16 -11.21 2.21 8.58
CA TYR A 16 -12.53 2.66 9.04
C TYR A 16 -12.60 4.18 9.06
N VAL A 17 -11.60 4.82 9.65
CA VAL A 17 -11.55 6.29 9.71
C VAL A 17 -11.51 6.88 8.31
N ALA A 18 -10.71 6.32 7.40
CA ALA A 18 -10.63 6.80 6.02
C ALA A 18 -11.99 6.83 5.34
N LYS A 19 -12.80 5.79 5.54
CA LYS A 19 -14.12 5.67 4.92
C LYS A 19 -15.14 6.67 5.53
N GLN A 20 -14.95 7.08 6.77
CA GLN A 20 -15.88 8.00 7.45
C GLN A 20 -15.89 9.40 6.83
N PHE A 21 -14.84 9.79 6.11
CA PHE A 21 -14.79 11.09 5.45
C PHE A 21 -15.76 11.20 4.27
N GLY A 22 -16.23 10.08 3.70
CA GLY A 22 -17.16 10.10 2.57
C GLY A 22 -16.56 10.56 1.24
N PHE A 23 -15.23 10.66 1.15
CA PHE A 23 -14.52 11.04 -0.06
C PHE A 23 -13.94 9.79 -0.74
N PRO A 24 -13.55 9.87 -2.03
CA PRO A 24 -12.85 8.76 -2.66
C PRO A 24 -11.60 8.37 -1.87
N VAL A 25 -11.40 7.08 -1.66
CA VAL A 25 -10.30 6.55 -0.86
C VAL A 25 -9.39 5.68 -1.71
N PHE A 26 -8.10 5.97 -1.68
CA PHE A 26 -7.07 5.06 -2.18
C PHE A 26 -6.51 4.30 -0.99
N ASP A 27 -6.83 3.00 -0.92
CA ASP A 27 -6.34 2.11 0.14
C ASP A 27 -5.15 1.32 -0.42
N ALA A 28 -3.96 1.66 0.04
CA ALA A 28 -2.74 1.05 -0.47
C ALA A 28 -2.67 -0.45 -0.18
N ASP A 29 -3.17 -0.91 0.96
CA ASP A 29 -3.17 -2.33 1.29
C ASP A 29 -4.08 -3.13 0.35
N VAL A 30 -5.24 -2.58 0.02
CA VAL A 30 -6.15 -3.18 -0.96
C VAL A 30 -5.51 -3.21 -2.33
N GLU A 31 -4.80 -2.14 -2.70
CA GLU A 31 -4.10 -2.06 -3.98
C GLU A 31 -3.01 -3.12 -4.09
N VAL A 32 -2.22 -3.29 -3.04
CA VAL A 32 -1.17 -4.32 -3.00
C VAL A 32 -1.77 -5.71 -3.12
N ALA A 33 -2.88 -5.97 -2.43
CA ALA A 33 -3.57 -7.27 -2.53
C ALA A 33 -4.03 -7.54 -3.97
N LYS A 34 -4.54 -6.54 -4.67
CA LYS A 34 -4.93 -6.67 -6.08
C LYS A 34 -3.74 -6.94 -6.98
N ILE A 35 -2.62 -6.27 -6.74
CA ILE A 35 -1.38 -6.47 -7.49
C ILE A 35 -0.91 -7.92 -7.36
N TYR A 36 -0.88 -8.45 -6.15
CA TYR A 36 -0.47 -9.83 -5.92
C TYR A 36 -1.40 -10.83 -6.60
N LYS A 37 -2.68 -10.51 -6.66
CA LYS A 37 -3.69 -11.41 -7.23
C LYS A 37 -3.72 -11.39 -8.76
N LYS A 38 -3.48 -10.23 -9.38
CA LYS A 38 -3.79 -10.02 -10.80
C LYS A 38 -2.60 -9.59 -11.66
N ASN A 39 -1.53 -9.06 -11.07
CA ASN A 39 -0.45 -8.48 -11.86
C ASN A 39 0.64 -9.51 -12.14
N LYS A 40 0.61 -10.05 -13.36
CA LYS A 40 1.60 -11.04 -13.81
C LYS A 40 3.00 -10.47 -13.93
N THR A 41 3.15 -9.22 -14.33
CA THR A 41 4.45 -8.57 -14.43
C THR A 41 5.13 -8.50 -13.06
N CYS A 42 4.37 -8.12 -12.04
CA CYS A 42 4.84 -8.12 -10.67
C CYS A 42 5.26 -9.52 -10.23
N PHE A 43 4.41 -10.51 -10.50
CA PHE A 43 4.70 -11.90 -10.19
C PHE A 43 6.01 -12.36 -10.85
N ASN A 44 6.17 -12.09 -12.13
CA ASN A 44 7.36 -12.52 -12.88
C ASN A 44 8.63 -11.87 -12.32
N ARG A 45 8.57 -10.60 -11.96
CA ARG A 45 9.70 -9.90 -11.37
C ARG A 45 10.07 -10.45 -9.99
N LEU A 46 9.07 -10.72 -9.16
CA LEU A 46 9.28 -11.29 -7.83
C LEU A 46 9.83 -12.71 -7.94
N LYS A 47 9.28 -13.52 -8.84
CA LYS A 47 9.77 -14.88 -9.05
C LYS A 47 11.20 -14.88 -9.54
N ASN A 48 11.56 -13.94 -10.43
CA ASN A 48 12.90 -13.82 -10.94
C ASN A 48 13.92 -13.47 -9.83
N LYS A 49 13.53 -12.61 -8.91
CA LYS A 49 14.41 -12.18 -7.82
C LYS A 49 14.39 -13.12 -6.61
N LEU A 50 13.27 -13.80 -6.38
CA LEU A 50 13.07 -14.69 -5.24
C LEU A 50 12.57 -16.06 -5.70
N PRO A 51 13.30 -16.75 -6.60
CA PRO A 51 12.80 -18.00 -7.19
C PRO A 51 12.65 -19.12 -6.16
N LYS A 52 13.40 -19.07 -5.07
CA LYS A 52 13.34 -20.06 -4.01
C LYS A 52 12.02 -20.05 -3.25
N TYR A 53 11.34 -18.90 -3.21
CA TYR A 53 10.15 -18.71 -2.39
C TYR A 53 8.87 -18.63 -3.19
N ILE A 54 8.93 -18.11 -4.41
CA ILE A 54 7.74 -17.87 -5.23
C ILE A 54 7.49 -19.09 -6.11
N SER A 55 6.31 -19.71 -5.97
CA SER A 55 5.99 -20.93 -6.69
C SER A 55 5.07 -20.71 -7.89
N SER A 56 3.88 -20.17 -7.67
CA SER A 56 2.85 -20.09 -8.70
C SER A 56 2.04 -18.81 -8.57
N PHE A 57 1.47 -18.40 -9.70
CA PHE A 57 0.54 -17.27 -9.74
C PHE A 57 -0.87 -17.77 -9.38
N PRO A 58 -1.66 -17.03 -8.59
CA PRO A 58 -1.36 -15.71 -8.01
C PRO A 58 -0.38 -15.78 -6.84
N LEU A 59 0.25 -14.65 -6.54
CA LEU A 59 1.20 -14.56 -5.43
C LEU A 59 0.53 -14.86 -4.10
N LYS A 60 1.22 -15.66 -3.30
CA LYS A 60 0.77 -16.01 -1.94
C LYS A 60 1.52 -15.18 -0.92
N LYS A 61 0.79 -14.51 -0.05
CA LYS A 61 1.39 -13.69 1.01
C LYS A 61 2.33 -14.50 1.90
N ASN A 62 2.00 -15.78 2.15
CA ASN A 62 2.82 -16.64 2.98
C ASN A 62 4.21 -16.87 2.39
N GLU A 63 4.31 -16.96 1.07
CA GLU A 63 5.61 -17.13 0.39
C GLU A 63 6.48 -15.88 0.56
N LEU A 64 5.89 -14.69 0.42
CA LEU A 64 6.59 -13.44 0.63
C LEU A 64 7.00 -13.26 2.09
N ARG A 65 6.12 -13.62 3.02
CA ARG A 65 6.41 -13.56 4.45
C ARG A 65 7.59 -14.46 4.81
N LYS A 66 7.60 -15.68 4.27
CA LYS A 66 8.69 -16.63 4.49
C LYS A 66 10.02 -16.09 3.94
N ALA A 67 10.00 -15.47 2.78
CA ALA A 67 11.19 -14.86 2.20
C ALA A 67 11.76 -13.76 3.12
N ILE A 68 10.89 -12.93 3.67
CA ILE A 68 11.29 -11.84 4.57
C ILE A 68 11.86 -12.39 5.89
N ILE A 69 11.22 -13.43 6.44
CA ILE A 69 11.68 -14.06 7.67
C ILE A 69 13.06 -14.69 7.50
N ASP A 70 13.29 -15.36 6.36
CA ASP A 70 14.57 -15.99 6.09
C ASP A 70 15.71 -14.97 5.90
N ASN A 71 15.40 -13.84 5.28
CA ASN A 71 16.39 -12.78 5.07
C ASN A 71 15.66 -11.44 4.90
N GLN A 72 15.87 -10.54 5.85
CA GLN A 72 15.21 -9.24 5.85
C GLN A 72 15.54 -8.40 4.62
N SER A 73 16.67 -8.62 3.95
CA SER A 73 16.99 -7.91 2.73
C SER A 73 15.98 -8.21 1.60
N ASN A 74 15.25 -9.31 1.69
CA ASN A 74 14.20 -9.65 0.73
C ASN A 74 13.04 -8.66 0.79
N LEU A 75 12.80 -8.02 1.94
CA LEU A 75 11.80 -6.96 2.05
C LEU A 75 12.13 -5.78 1.12
N LYS A 76 13.40 -5.38 1.08
CA LYS A 76 13.82 -4.30 0.17
C LYS A 76 13.61 -4.66 -1.29
N THR A 77 13.88 -5.91 -1.64
CA THR A 77 13.66 -6.42 -3.00
C THR A 77 12.18 -6.34 -3.38
N ILE A 78 11.32 -6.81 -2.49
CA ILE A 78 9.86 -6.78 -2.68
C ILE A 78 9.37 -5.33 -2.84
N ILE A 79 9.80 -4.44 -1.95
CA ILE A 79 9.42 -3.03 -1.98
C ILE A 79 9.84 -2.38 -3.30
N LYS A 80 11.06 -2.63 -3.78
CA LYS A 80 11.54 -2.08 -5.05
C LYS A 80 10.68 -2.48 -6.24
N ILE A 81 10.10 -3.66 -6.19
CA ILE A 81 9.25 -4.18 -7.28
C ILE A 81 7.83 -3.66 -7.15
N VAL A 82 7.27 -3.68 -5.95
CA VAL A 82 5.86 -3.38 -5.71
C VAL A 82 5.57 -1.87 -5.64
N HIS A 83 6.44 -1.09 -5.02
CA HIS A 83 6.22 0.36 -4.83
C HIS A 83 5.95 1.14 -6.12
N PRO A 84 6.73 0.95 -7.20
CA PRO A 84 6.46 1.68 -8.44
C PRO A 84 5.08 1.40 -9.00
N ILE A 85 4.59 0.17 -8.83
CA ILE A 85 3.26 -0.23 -9.31
C ILE A 85 2.19 0.47 -8.48
N VAL A 86 2.33 0.46 -7.16
CA VAL A 86 1.40 1.15 -6.26
C VAL A 86 1.37 2.64 -6.56
N ARG A 87 2.53 3.23 -6.79
CA ARG A 87 2.64 4.67 -7.10
C ARG A 87 1.96 5.01 -8.41
N ALA A 88 2.13 4.18 -9.43
CA ALA A 88 1.44 4.37 -10.70
C ALA A 88 -0.08 4.27 -10.53
N ASN A 89 -0.54 3.31 -9.76
CA ASN A 89 -1.97 3.14 -9.47
C ASN A 89 -2.52 4.33 -8.68
N MET A 90 -1.75 4.87 -7.74
CA MET A 90 -2.13 6.07 -7.00
C MET A 90 -2.27 7.28 -7.92
N ASN A 91 -1.33 7.45 -8.85
CA ASN A 91 -1.40 8.53 -9.83
C ASN A 91 -2.64 8.39 -10.72
N ASN A 92 -2.99 7.17 -11.11
CA ASN A 92 -4.21 6.91 -11.88
C ASN A 92 -5.45 7.23 -11.06
N PHE A 93 -5.45 6.93 -9.76
CA PHE A 93 -6.52 7.30 -8.84
C PHE A 93 -6.71 8.83 -8.82
N PHE A 94 -5.63 9.59 -8.73
CA PHE A 94 -5.72 11.05 -8.77
C PHE A 94 -6.31 11.55 -10.10
N LYS A 95 -5.89 10.97 -11.21
CA LYS A 95 -6.43 11.34 -12.53
C LYS A 95 -7.91 11.07 -12.65
N LYS A 96 -8.37 9.91 -12.17
CA LYS A 96 -9.78 9.55 -12.17
C LYS A 96 -10.63 10.49 -11.31
N ASN A 97 -10.05 11.03 -10.27
CA ASN A 97 -10.75 11.88 -9.31
C ASN A 97 -10.36 13.35 -9.41
N LYS A 98 -9.83 13.77 -10.55
CA LYS A 98 -9.35 15.14 -10.73
C LYS A 98 -10.44 16.22 -10.51
N ASN A 99 -11.71 15.85 -10.71
CA ASN A 99 -12.85 16.76 -10.51
C ASN A 99 -13.34 16.77 -9.06
N LYS A 100 -12.78 15.92 -8.20
CA LYS A 100 -13.10 15.90 -6.78
C LYS A 100 -12.22 16.90 -6.05
N LYS A 101 -12.82 17.59 -5.08
CA LYS A 101 -12.07 18.58 -4.28
C LYS A 101 -11.16 17.93 -3.25
N ILE A 102 -11.57 16.76 -2.75
CA ILE A 102 -10.87 16.06 -1.66
C ILE A 102 -10.78 14.58 -1.99
N VAL A 103 -9.62 13.99 -1.77
CA VAL A 103 -9.42 12.55 -1.82
C VAL A 103 -8.69 12.12 -0.56
N VAL A 104 -8.84 10.85 -0.18
CA VAL A 104 -8.24 10.27 1.01
C VAL A 104 -7.26 9.18 0.60
N LEU A 105 -6.08 9.20 1.19
CA LEU A 105 -5.06 8.17 0.99
C LEU A 105 -4.86 7.42 2.29
N ASP A 106 -5.20 6.14 2.27
CA ASP A 106 -4.94 5.22 3.37
C ASP A 106 -3.63 4.49 3.05
N ILE A 107 -2.55 4.89 3.72
CA ILE A 107 -1.19 4.52 3.33
C ILE A 107 -0.50 3.82 4.50
N PRO A 108 0.15 2.67 4.28
CA PRO A 108 0.93 2.02 5.32
C PRO A 108 2.17 2.83 5.70
N LEU A 109 2.62 2.66 6.93
CA LEU A 109 3.79 3.36 7.47
C LEU A 109 5.03 3.21 6.59
N LEU A 110 5.21 2.05 5.97
CA LEU A 110 6.36 1.78 5.11
C LEU A 110 6.42 2.68 3.87
N MET A 111 5.30 3.27 3.48
CA MET A 111 5.20 4.14 2.31
C MET A 111 5.24 5.63 2.64
N GLU A 112 5.20 6.00 3.92
CA GLU A 112 5.15 7.40 4.34
C GLU A 112 6.31 8.22 3.80
N ASN A 113 7.51 7.65 3.83
CA ASN A 113 8.73 8.37 3.43
C ASN A 113 8.81 8.62 1.93
N LYS A 114 7.96 7.98 1.13
CA LYS A 114 7.94 8.11 -0.32
C LYS A 114 6.90 9.11 -0.82
N ILE A 115 6.17 9.75 0.09
CA ILE A 115 5.11 10.68 -0.25
C ILE A 115 5.58 12.10 0.01
N ASN A 116 5.31 13.00 -0.94
CA ASN A 116 5.55 14.42 -0.74
C ASN A 116 4.49 14.98 0.22
N LYS A 117 4.86 15.09 1.49
CA LYS A 117 3.95 15.48 2.56
C LYS A 117 3.54 16.95 2.52
N LYS A 118 4.20 17.77 1.71
CA LYS A 118 3.94 19.22 1.67
C LYS A 118 2.51 19.59 1.28
N ASN A 119 1.89 18.77 0.42
CA ASN A 119 0.56 19.06 -0.11
C ASN A 119 -0.54 18.21 0.52
N TYR A 120 -0.24 17.57 1.64
CA TYR A 120 -1.16 16.64 2.30
C TYR A 120 -1.58 17.16 3.65
N ILE A 121 -2.85 16.95 3.97
CA ILE A 121 -3.34 17.05 5.35
C ILE A 121 -3.19 15.66 5.95
N LEU A 122 -2.40 15.54 7.00
CA LEU A 122 -2.14 14.25 7.62
C LEU A 122 -3.04 14.04 8.83
N VAL A 123 -3.72 12.90 8.85
CA VAL A 123 -4.54 12.48 9.99
C VAL A 123 -3.93 11.21 10.57
N PHE A 124 -3.54 11.27 11.81
CA PHE A 124 -2.92 10.13 12.50
C PHE A 124 -3.97 9.42 13.33
N VAL A 125 -4.16 8.12 13.09
CA VAL A 125 -5.10 7.30 13.83
C VAL A 125 -4.32 6.51 14.89
N ASP A 126 -4.63 6.79 16.14
CA ASP A 126 -4.03 6.12 17.27
C ASP A 126 -5.05 5.18 17.90
N ALA A 127 -4.77 3.89 17.90
CA ALA A 127 -5.60 2.92 18.56
C ALA A 127 -5.30 2.92 20.05
N LYS A 128 -5.98 3.78 20.78
CA LYS A 128 -5.87 3.78 22.24
C LYS A 128 -6.39 2.46 22.77
N LYS A 129 -5.59 1.84 23.62
CA LYS A 129 -6.06 0.67 24.33
C LYS A 129 -7.21 1.09 25.24
N LYS A 130 -8.31 0.38 25.15
CA LYS A 130 -9.40 0.52 26.11
C LYS A 130 -8.96 -0.12 27.41
N GLU A 131 -9.08 0.63 28.41
CA GLU A 131 -8.82 0.17 29.76
C GLU A 131 -10.00 -0.54 30.38
#